data_4a47ac30ee6616e5e9b49d7183cd0b0a
#
_entry.id   4a47ac30ee6616e5e9b49d7183cd0b0a
#
_cell.length_a   1.000
_cell.length_b   1.000
_cell.length_c   1.000
_cell.angle_alpha   90.00
_cell.angle_beta   90.00
_cell.angle_gamma   90.00
#
_symmetry.space_group_name_H-M   'P 1'
#
loop_
_entity.id
_entity.type
_entity.pdbx_description
1 polymer ?
#
loop_
_entity_poly.entity_id
_entity_poly.type
_entity_poly.pdbx_seq_one_letter_code
_entity_poly.pdbx_strand_id
1 'polypeptide(L)'
;MEPAQSDFRIPLREILQVIKRRLLPIAIVLIAVVGMSLVLTFLQVPMYEASVKMVVGQEQEPGVPSSVSSDVAGLEQFARTAAEVAETLPVAEQVVRELNLDMTPSQLLASMSVEPIATTQVIQINYVDPDPQRAKQIADTIGEVFSRQISEVSPNANAITATLWERAQVPQAPISPNPLRNAFLALILGVVLAAGLTFLLEYFDDSWRSAEEVESISGLPALTVVPEFQVPKSEKKRRRK
;
A
#
# COMPACT_ATOMS: atom_id res chain seq x y z
N MET A 1 -51.94 20.11 11.86
CA MET A 1 -50.76 19.61 12.59
C MET A 1 -49.71 19.28 11.55
N GLU A 2 -48.88 20.27 11.19
CA GLU A 2 -47.75 20.04 10.32
C GLU A 2 -46.59 19.48 11.16
N PRO A 3 -45.89 18.43 10.70
CA PRO A 3 -44.71 17.98 11.41
C PRO A 3 -43.59 18.97 11.20
N ALA A 4 -43.07 19.53 12.30
CA ALA A 4 -41.90 20.35 12.31
C ALA A 4 -40.73 19.58 11.66
N GLN A 5 -40.38 19.96 10.44
CA GLN A 5 -39.12 19.53 9.82
C GLN A 5 -38.00 20.18 10.63
N SER A 6 -37.38 19.41 11.49
CA SER A 6 -36.11 19.78 12.11
C SER A 6 -35.05 19.85 11.01
N ASP A 7 -34.83 21.06 10.48
CA ASP A 7 -33.74 21.40 9.59
C ASP A 7 -32.41 21.12 10.35
N PHE A 8 -31.86 19.95 10.12
CA PHE A 8 -30.53 19.51 10.64
C PHE A 8 -29.42 20.28 9.86
N ARG A 9 -29.50 21.62 9.94
CA ARG A 9 -28.42 22.48 9.44
C ARG A 9 -27.40 22.64 10.55
N ILE A 10 -26.44 21.72 10.62
CA ILE A 10 -25.28 21.91 11.47
C ILE A 10 -24.54 23.12 10.86
N PRO A 11 -24.50 24.28 11.51
CA PRO A 11 -23.84 25.44 10.94
C PRO A 11 -22.32 25.17 10.89
N LEU A 12 -21.75 25.23 9.70
CA LEU A 12 -20.31 25.05 9.47
C LEU A 12 -19.42 25.87 10.41
N ARG A 13 -19.95 27.00 10.91
CA ARG A 13 -19.25 27.85 11.89
C ARG A 13 -19.06 27.18 13.25
N GLU A 14 -20.02 26.39 13.71
CA GLU A 14 -19.92 25.69 14.98
C GLU A 14 -18.88 24.55 14.90
N ILE A 15 -18.86 23.79 13.79
CA ILE A 15 -17.84 22.77 13.54
C ILE A 15 -16.44 23.40 13.54
N LEU A 16 -16.27 24.55 12.85
CA LEU A 16 -14.99 25.24 12.82
C LEU A 16 -14.55 25.74 14.22
N GLN A 17 -15.49 26.15 15.05
CA GLN A 17 -15.24 26.65 16.38
C GLN A 17 -14.83 25.52 17.33
N VAL A 18 -15.47 24.35 17.24
CA VAL A 18 -15.10 23.13 17.97
C VAL A 18 -13.70 22.67 17.58
N ILE A 19 -13.40 22.62 16.28
CA ILE A 19 -12.08 22.24 15.77
C ILE A 19 -10.99 23.18 16.31
N LYS A 20 -11.20 24.51 16.25
CA LYS A 20 -10.24 25.49 16.77
C LYS A 20 -10.01 25.35 18.27
N ARG A 21 -11.02 25.02 19.03
CA ARG A 21 -10.93 24.86 20.48
C ARG A 21 -10.21 23.56 20.89
N ARG A 22 -10.31 22.52 20.05
CA ARG A 22 -9.75 21.18 20.29
C ARG A 22 -8.55 20.85 19.41
N LEU A 23 -7.88 21.86 18.82
CA LEU A 23 -6.72 21.67 17.95
C LEU A 23 -5.59 20.88 18.63
N LEU A 24 -5.36 21.10 19.91
CA LEU A 24 -4.29 20.44 20.65
C LEU A 24 -4.51 18.91 20.77
N PRO A 25 -5.65 18.38 21.24
CA PRO A 25 -5.90 16.95 21.25
C PRO A 25 -5.93 16.35 19.84
N ILE A 26 -6.49 17.05 18.84
CA ILE A 26 -6.47 16.61 17.44
C ILE A 26 -5.02 16.44 16.94
N ALA A 27 -4.16 17.45 17.17
CA ALA A 27 -2.77 17.41 16.77
C ALA A 27 -1.99 16.27 17.47
N ILE A 28 -2.23 16.05 18.77
CA ILE A 28 -1.59 14.95 19.52
C ILE A 28 -1.97 13.60 18.93
N VAL A 29 -3.25 13.35 18.63
CA VAL A 29 -3.71 12.11 18.03
C VAL A 29 -3.09 11.90 16.64
N LEU A 30 -3.09 12.94 15.80
CA LEU A 30 -2.49 12.86 14.46
C LEU A 30 -0.99 12.53 14.53
N ILE A 31 -0.25 13.26 15.39
CA ILE A 31 1.19 13.02 15.57
C ILE A 31 1.45 11.61 16.11
N ALA A 32 0.64 11.15 17.06
CA ALA A 32 0.79 9.82 17.64
C ALA A 32 0.52 8.72 16.59
N VAL A 33 -0.56 8.83 15.81
CA VAL A 33 -0.93 7.82 14.80
C VAL A 33 0.08 7.79 13.65
N VAL A 34 0.43 8.96 13.10
CA VAL A 34 1.41 9.05 12.00
C VAL A 34 2.81 8.65 12.50
N GLY A 35 3.21 9.11 13.68
CA GLY A 35 4.49 8.75 14.28
C GLY A 35 4.61 7.24 14.53
N MET A 36 3.58 6.63 15.11
CA MET A 36 3.54 5.17 15.30
C MET A 36 3.61 4.42 13.97
N SER A 37 2.88 4.86 12.95
CA SER A 37 2.92 4.26 11.61
C SER A 37 4.32 4.34 11.00
N LEU A 38 5.00 5.47 11.12
CA LEU A 38 6.38 5.63 10.62
C LEU A 38 7.36 4.73 11.37
N VAL A 39 7.27 4.67 12.70
CA VAL A 39 8.10 3.76 13.52
C VAL A 39 7.92 2.32 13.05
N LEU A 40 6.68 1.85 12.92
CA LEU A 40 6.41 0.49 12.44
C LEU A 40 6.92 0.27 11.02
N THR A 41 6.81 1.27 10.15
CA THR A 41 7.31 1.21 8.77
C THR A 41 8.85 1.05 8.73
N PHE A 42 9.59 1.76 9.57
CA PHE A 42 11.05 1.64 9.62
C PHE A 42 11.56 0.38 10.32
N LEU A 43 10.72 -0.30 11.10
CA LEU A 43 11.04 -1.60 11.68
C LEU A 43 10.81 -2.78 10.71
N GLN A 44 10.10 -2.57 9.59
CA GLN A 44 9.87 -3.62 8.59
C GLN A 44 11.13 -3.89 7.79
N VAL A 45 11.34 -5.16 7.43
CA VAL A 45 12.45 -5.57 6.58
C VAL A 45 12.22 -5.03 5.16
N PRO A 46 13.21 -4.35 4.57
CA PRO A 46 13.08 -3.90 3.17
C PRO A 46 13.03 -5.10 2.23
N MET A 47 12.15 -5.02 1.22
CA MET A 47 11.98 -6.05 0.21
C MET A 47 12.35 -5.49 -1.16
N TYR A 48 13.11 -6.26 -1.92
CA TYR A 48 13.61 -5.88 -3.23
C TYR A 48 13.03 -6.79 -4.30
N GLU A 49 12.60 -6.21 -5.40
CA GLU A 49 12.05 -6.94 -6.54
C GLU A 49 13.03 -6.96 -7.69
N ALA A 50 13.33 -8.16 -8.17
CA ALA A 50 14.09 -8.37 -9.40
C ALA A 50 13.18 -8.97 -10.47
N SER A 51 13.27 -8.45 -11.70
CA SER A 51 12.42 -8.85 -12.82
C SER A 51 13.25 -9.40 -13.95
N VAL A 52 12.77 -10.48 -14.55
CA VAL A 52 13.31 -11.05 -15.79
C VAL A 52 12.22 -11.04 -16.85
N LYS A 53 12.56 -10.73 -18.10
CA LYS A 53 11.62 -10.77 -19.22
C LYS A 53 11.97 -11.88 -20.18
N MET A 54 10.94 -12.60 -20.59
CA MET A 54 11.06 -13.73 -21.49
C MET A 54 10.10 -13.58 -22.67
N VAL A 55 10.58 -13.89 -23.86
CA VAL A 55 9.75 -14.02 -25.06
C VAL A 55 9.32 -15.46 -25.19
N VAL A 56 8.02 -15.68 -25.29
CA VAL A 56 7.43 -16.99 -25.52
C VAL A 56 6.94 -17.07 -26.95
N GLY A 57 7.39 -18.08 -27.71
CA GLY A 57 7.05 -18.23 -29.11
C GLY A 57 6.94 -19.70 -29.51
N GLN A 58 6.64 -19.91 -30.78
CA GLN A 58 6.75 -21.23 -31.42
C GLN A 58 7.97 -21.23 -32.33
N GLU A 59 8.77 -22.29 -32.24
CA GLU A 59 9.85 -22.50 -33.16
C GLU A 59 9.26 -22.89 -34.55
N GLN A 60 9.50 -22.03 -35.54
CA GLN A 60 9.07 -22.29 -36.93
C GLN A 60 10.13 -23.04 -37.70
N GLU A 61 9.76 -24.15 -38.33
CA GLU A 61 10.62 -24.79 -39.33
C GLU A 61 10.88 -23.84 -40.52
N PRO A 62 12.13 -23.70 -40.94
CA PRO A 62 12.47 -22.91 -42.13
C PRO A 62 11.76 -23.47 -43.36
N GLY A 63 10.84 -22.72 -43.96
CA GLY A 63 10.15 -23.06 -45.20
C GLY A 63 8.66 -23.35 -45.09
N VAL A 64 8.09 -23.39 -43.92
CA VAL A 64 6.63 -23.44 -43.72
C VAL A 64 6.07 -22.01 -43.68
N PRO A 65 5.13 -21.63 -44.58
CA PRO A 65 4.49 -20.33 -44.52
C PRO A 65 3.81 -20.18 -43.15
N SER A 66 4.14 -19.14 -42.42
CA SER A 66 3.49 -18.83 -41.15
C SER A 66 2.01 -18.54 -41.39
N SER A 67 1.17 -19.52 -41.16
CA SER A 67 -0.27 -19.33 -41.04
C SER A 67 -0.63 -18.79 -39.65
N VAL A 68 0.37 -18.34 -38.89
CA VAL A 68 0.12 -17.62 -37.64
C VAL A 68 -0.51 -16.30 -38.05
N SER A 69 -1.83 -16.32 -38.10
CA SER A 69 -2.62 -15.12 -38.12
C SER A 69 -2.03 -14.21 -37.05
N SER A 70 -1.69 -13.00 -37.43
CA SER A 70 -1.29 -11.89 -36.57
C SER A 70 -2.47 -11.44 -35.67
N ASP A 71 -3.14 -12.43 -35.08
CA ASP A 71 -4.24 -12.23 -34.16
C ASP A 71 -3.62 -11.99 -32.79
N VAL A 72 -3.59 -10.71 -32.43
CA VAL A 72 -3.08 -10.22 -31.14
C VAL A 72 -3.70 -11.00 -29.97
N ALA A 73 -4.95 -11.44 -30.11
CA ALA A 73 -5.64 -12.24 -29.09
C ALA A 73 -5.00 -13.62 -28.88
N GLY A 74 -4.55 -14.28 -29.97
CA GLY A 74 -3.86 -15.57 -29.89
C GLY A 74 -2.50 -15.46 -29.19
N LEU A 75 -1.75 -14.38 -29.47
CA LEU A 75 -0.46 -14.10 -28.84
C LEU A 75 -0.60 -13.85 -27.34
N GLU A 76 -1.61 -13.08 -26.96
CA GLU A 76 -1.90 -12.80 -25.53
C GLU A 76 -2.32 -14.06 -24.78
N GLN A 77 -3.17 -14.89 -25.37
CA GLN A 77 -3.59 -16.16 -24.77
C GLN A 77 -2.40 -17.09 -24.55
N PHE A 78 -1.46 -17.09 -25.48
CA PHE A 78 -0.25 -17.89 -25.38
C PHE A 78 0.66 -17.42 -24.24
N ALA A 79 0.88 -16.11 -24.12
CA ALA A 79 1.66 -15.54 -23.04
C ALA A 79 1.01 -15.81 -21.66
N ARG A 80 -0.33 -15.76 -21.57
CA ARG A 80 -1.06 -16.11 -20.34
C ARG A 80 -0.85 -17.56 -19.94
N THR A 81 -0.99 -18.50 -20.89
CA THR A 81 -0.76 -19.93 -20.61
C THR A 81 0.68 -20.18 -20.18
N ALA A 82 1.65 -19.53 -20.81
CA ALA A 82 3.05 -19.64 -20.43
C ALA A 82 3.32 -19.08 -19.02
N ALA A 83 2.66 -17.98 -18.65
CA ALA A 83 2.76 -17.41 -17.30
C ALA A 83 2.22 -18.40 -16.25
N GLU A 84 1.06 -19.02 -16.49
CA GLU A 84 0.51 -20.06 -15.60
C GLU A 84 1.44 -21.26 -15.44
N VAL A 85 2.12 -21.69 -16.52
CA VAL A 85 3.10 -22.78 -16.46
C VAL A 85 4.34 -22.38 -15.65
N ALA A 86 4.77 -21.13 -15.74
CA ALA A 86 5.92 -20.63 -14.97
C ALA A 86 5.67 -20.63 -13.46
N GLU A 87 4.41 -20.46 -13.01
CA GLU A 87 4.00 -20.47 -11.60
C GLU A 87 3.70 -21.88 -11.06
N THR A 88 4.27 -22.91 -11.64
CA THR A 88 4.01 -24.29 -11.21
C THR A 88 5.05 -24.82 -10.21
N LEU A 89 4.64 -25.77 -9.38
CA LEU A 89 5.52 -26.42 -8.41
C LEU A 89 6.78 -27.03 -9.05
N PRO A 90 6.75 -27.74 -10.21
CA PRO A 90 7.93 -28.31 -10.81
C PRO A 90 9.03 -27.28 -11.12
N VAL A 91 8.66 -26.08 -11.59
CA VAL A 91 9.62 -24.99 -11.82
C VAL A 91 10.24 -24.56 -10.51
N ALA A 92 9.41 -24.29 -9.50
CA ALA A 92 9.87 -23.86 -8.18
C ALA A 92 10.77 -24.91 -7.49
N GLU A 93 10.42 -26.19 -7.58
CA GLU A 93 11.23 -27.29 -7.04
C GLU A 93 12.62 -27.36 -7.69
N GLN A 94 12.68 -27.16 -8.99
CA GLN A 94 13.95 -27.20 -9.70
C GLN A 94 14.83 -26.00 -9.35
N VAL A 95 14.27 -24.80 -9.22
CA VAL A 95 14.99 -23.60 -8.76
C VAL A 95 15.55 -23.78 -7.35
N VAL A 96 14.71 -24.27 -6.43
CA VAL A 96 15.12 -24.53 -5.03
C VAL A 96 16.28 -25.53 -4.98
N ARG A 97 16.22 -26.62 -5.78
CA ARG A 97 17.31 -27.60 -5.88
C ARG A 97 18.57 -27.03 -6.50
N GLU A 98 18.45 -26.27 -7.60
CA GLU A 98 19.59 -25.76 -8.36
C GLU A 98 20.40 -24.75 -7.55
N LEU A 99 19.71 -23.87 -6.83
CA LEU A 99 20.35 -22.87 -5.96
C LEU A 99 20.56 -23.35 -4.51
N ASN A 100 20.13 -24.58 -4.19
CA ASN A 100 20.19 -25.15 -2.83
C ASN A 100 19.62 -24.17 -1.79
N LEU A 101 18.41 -23.65 -2.05
CA LEU A 101 17.77 -22.66 -1.20
C LEU A 101 17.19 -23.32 0.07
N ASP A 102 17.35 -22.64 1.21
CA ASP A 102 16.73 -23.06 2.48
C ASP A 102 15.29 -22.53 2.56
N MET A 103 14.46 -22.91 1.58
CA MET A 103 13.03 -22.60 1.52
C MET A 103 12.27 -23.69 0.79
N THR A 104 10.96 -23.75 1.03
CA THR A 104 10.09 -24.68 0.31
C THR A 104 9.71 -24.10 -1.08
N PRO A 105 9.41 -24.97 -2.08
CA PRO A 105 8.91 -24.51 -3.37
C PRO A 105 7.69 -23.60 -3.28
N SER A 106 6.78 -23.87 -2.35
CA SER A 106 5.60 -23.04 -2.12
C SER A 106 5.95 -21.64 -1.59
N GLN A 107 7.00 -21.52 -0.78
CA GLN A 107 7.49 -20.20 -0.31
C GLN A 107 8.10 -19.40 -1.47
N LEU A 108 8.83 -20.07 -2.37
CA LEU A 108 9.36 -19.43 -3.57
C LEU A 108 8.21 -18.88 -4.43
N LEU A 109 7.18 -19.71 -4.69
CA LEU A 109 6.00 -19.29 -5.46
C LEU A 109 5.25 -18.14 -4.81
N ALA A 110 5.16 -18.10 -3.47
CA ALA A 110 4.51 -17.01 -2.75
C ALA A 110 5.25 -15.65 -2.87
N SER A 111 6.56 -15.70 -3.22
CA SER A 111 7.40 -14.51 -3.43
C SER A 111 7.63 -14.19 -4.92
N MET A 112 7.00 -14.95 -5.81
CA MET A 112 7.09 -14.82 -7.26
C MET A 112 5.75 -14.35 -7.84
N SER A 113 5.79 -13.56 -8.89
CA SER A 113 4.63 -13.29 -9.75
C SER A 113 5.04 -13.29 -11.20
N VAL A 114 4.15 -13.79 -12.06
CA VAL A 114 4.38 -13.83 -13.50
C VAL A 114 3.27 -13.09 -14.21
N GLU A 115 3.62 -12.06 -14.96
CA GLU A 115 2.66 -11.19 -15.63
C GLU A 115 2.91 -11.17 -17.13
N PRO A 116 1.91 -11.50 -17.97
CA PRO A 116 2.02 -11.30 -19.41
C PRO A 116 1.98 -9.80 -19.72
N ILE A 117 2.89 -9.32 -20.57
CA ILE A 117 2.85 -7.95 -21.07
C ILE A 117 1.80 -7.86 -22.17
N ALA A 118 0.74 -7.07 -21.92
CA ALA A 118 -0.40 -6.95 -22.81
C ALA A 118 0.01 -6.69 -24.26
N THR A 119 -0.69 -7.34 -25.20
CA THR A 119 -0.48 -7.25 -26.66
C THR A 119 0.88 -7.74 -27.17
N THR A 120 1.62 -8.49 -26.34
CA THR A 120 2.93 -9.04 -26.73
C THR A 120 3.05 -10.53 -26.38
N GLN A 121 4.12 -11.17 -26.86
CA GLN A 121 4.54 -12.52 -26.47
C GLN A 121 5.53 -12.52 -25.31
N VAL A 122 5.61 -11.44 -24.57
CA VAL A 122 6.56 -11.28 -23.47
C VAL A 122 5.86 -11.54 -22.14
N ILE A 123 6.48 -12.36 -21.31
CA ILE A 123 6.12 -12.51 -19.91
C ILE A 123 7.21 -11.88 -19.04
N GLN A 124 6.79 -11.25 -17.97
CA GLN A 124 7.67 -10.71 -16.95
C GLN A 124 7.54 -11.56 -15.69
N ILE A 125 8.64 -12.09 -15.21
CA ILE A 125 8.72 -12.85 -13.96
C ILE A 125 9.36 -11.94 -12.92
N ASN A 126 8.65 -11.66 -11.86
CA ASN A 126 9.10 -10.86 -10.74
C ASN A 126 9.35 -11.76 -9.54
N TYR A 127 10.44 -11.55 -8.84
CA TYR A 127 10.74 -12.23 -7.59
C TYR A 127 11.17 -11.22 -6.51
N VAL A 128 10.64 -11.42 -5.30
CA VAL A 128 10.83 -10.48 -4.18
C VAL A 128 11.61 -11.16 -3.06
N ASP A 129 12.70 -10.51 -2.61
CA ASP A 129 13.56 -11.00 -1.55
C ASP A 129 14.13 -9.85 -0.70
N PRO A 130 14.45 -10.08 0.59
CA PRO A 130 15.15 -9.09 1.41
C PRO A 130 16.56 -8.74 0.92
N ASP A 131 17.23 -9.65 0.21
CA ASP A 131 18.56 -9.45 -0.36
C ASP A 131 18.47 -9.15 -1.86
N PRO A 132 18.89 -7.95 -2.34
CA PRO A 132 18.81 -7.58 -3.74
C PRO A 132 19.65 -8.46 -4.69
N GLN A 133 20.78 -9.01 -4.22
CA GLN A 133 21.61 -9.91 -5.02
C GLN A 133 20.94 -11.27 -5.16
N ARG A 134 20.36 -11.78 -4.08
CA ARG A 134 19.62 -13.03 -4.06
C ARG A 134 18.35 -12.92 -4.90
N ALA A 135 17.61 -11.80 -4.82
CA ALA A 135 16.46 -11.54 -5.67
C ALA A 135 16.80 -11.66 -7.16
N LYS A 136 17.89 -11.01 -7.59
CA LYS A 136 18.39 -11.09 -8.97
C LYS A 136 18.76 -12.53 -9.36
N GLN A 137 19.53 -13.22 -8.52
CA GLN A 137 20.00 -14.57 -8.82
C GLN A 137 18.85 -15.55 -8.97
N ILE A 138 17.86 -15.48 -8.05
CA ILE A 138 16.70 -16.36 -8.10
C ILE A 138 15.84 -16.03 -9.32
N ALA A 139 15.58 -14.75 -9.63
CA ALA A 139 14.82 -14.35 -10.80
C ALA A 139 15.46 -14.86 -12.12
N ASP A 140 16.78 -14.69 -12.27
CA ASP A 140 17.52 -15.20 -13.43
C ASP A 140 17.40 -16.74 -13.53
N THR A 141 17.56 -17.47 -12.41
CA THR A 141 17.45 -18.92 -12.39
C THR A 141 16.04 -19.40 -12.70
N ILE A 142 14.99 -18.70 -12.20
CA ILE A 142 13.61 -19.03 -12.57
C ILE A 142 13.43 -18.95 -14.09
N GLY A 143 13.92 -17.89 -14.73
CA GLY A 143 13.86 -17.73 -16.18
C GLY A 143 14.60 -18.84 -16.93
N GLU A 144 15.78 -19.23 -16.48
CA GLU A 144 16.57 -20.29 -17.09
C GLU A 144 15.93 -21.67 -16.91
N VAL A 145 15.41 -22.00 -15.74
CA VAL A 145 14.70 -23.25 -15.44
C VAL A 145 13.42 -23.34 -16.28
N PHE A 146 12.63 -22.26 -16.31
CA PHE A 146 11.41 -22.21 -17.10
C PHE A 146 11.68 -22.41 -18.61
N SER A 147 12.72 -21.74 -19.15
CA SER A 147 13.14 -21.92 -20.53
C SER A 147 13.49 -23.39 -20.87
N ARG A 148 14.21 -24.06 -19.99
CA ARG A 148 14.56 -25.48 -20.16
C ARG A 148 13.33 -26.39 -20.11
N GLN A 149 12.47 -26.21 -19.11
CA GLN A 149 11.29 -27.04 -18.90
C GLN A 149 10.30 -26.92 -20.07
N ILE A 150 10.03 -25.72 -20.57
CA ILE A 150 9.17 -25.55 -21.74
C ILE A 150 9.73 -26.26 -22.97
N SER A 151 11.03 -26.17 -23.18
CA SER A 151 11.70 -26.83 -24.34
C SER A 151 11.68 -28.35 -24.20
N GLU A 152 11.74 -28.92 -23.02
CA GLU A 152 11.68 -30.36 -22.75
C GLU A 152 10.27 -30.96 -22.94
N VAL A 153 9.23 -30.20 -22.60
CA VAL A 153 7.82 -30.65 -22.70
C VAL A 153 7.32 -30.66 -24.15
N SER A 154 7.93 -29.90 -25.02
CA SER A 154 7.52 -29.79 -26.45
C SER A 154 8.62 -30.18 -27.44
N PRO A 155 8.96 -31.44 -27.56
CA PRO A 155 10.08 -31.88 -28.44
C PRO A 155 9.72 -31.93 -29.95
N ASN A 156 8.54 -31.45 -30.37
CA ASN A 156 8.07 -31.55 -31.76
C ASN A 156 8.23 -30.21 -32.50
N ALA A 157 8.14 -30.27 -33.86
CA ALA A 157 8.37 -29.15 -34.79
C ALA A 157 7.47 -27.88 -34.58
N ASN A 158 6.51 -27.94 -33.69
CA ASN A 158 5.72 -26.79 -33.22
C ASN A 158 5.99 -26.50 -31.74
N ALA A 159 7.21 -26.74 -31.28
CA ALA A 159 7.61 -26.59 -29.90
C ALA A 159 7.41 -25.16 -29.40
N ILE A 160 6.78 -25.06 -28.25
CA ILE A 160 6.76 -23.82 -27.50
C ILE A 160 8.18 -23.57 -27.00
N THR A 161 8.71 -22.39 -27.28
CA THR A 161 10.01 -21.95 -26.78
C THR A 161 9.85 -20.73 -25.91
N ALA A 162 10.58 -20.70 -24.79
CA ALA A 162 10.70 -19.52 -23.96
C ALA A 162 12.17 -19.08 -23.95
N THR A 163 12.42 -17.91 -24.49
CA THR A 163 13.77 -17.35 -24.58
C THR A 163 13.93 -16.18 -23.63
N LEU A 164 15.01 -16.21 -22.86
CA LEU A 164 15.37 -15.12 -21.98
C LEU A 164 15.73 -13.88 -22.82
N TRP A 165 14.89 -12.83 -22.73
CA TRP A 165 15.08 -11.57 -23.46
C TRP A 165 15.92 -10.57 -22.66
N GLU A 166 15.56 -10.38 -21.39
CA GLU A 166 16.24 -9.44 -20.48
C GLU A 166 16.52 -10.14 -19.15
N ARG A 167 17.77 -10.16 -18.72
CA ARG A 167 18.19 -10.68 -17.43
C ARG A 167 17.83 -9.73 -16.31
N ALA A 168 17.60 -10.28 -15.13
CA ALA A 168 17.32 -9.48 -13.96
C ALA A 168 18.49 -8.54 -13.62
N GLN A 169 18.14 -7.32 -13.23
CA GLN A 169 19.09 -6.35 -12.70
C GLN A 169 19.02 -6.33 -11.17
N VAL A 170 20.14 -5.96 -10.53
CA VAL A 170 20.13 -5.79 -9.07
C VAL A 170 19.28 -4.57 -8.72
N PRO A 171 18.19 -4.74 -7.97
CA PRO A 171 17.34 -3.62 -7.58
C PRO A 171 18.09 -2.65 -6.68
N GLN A 172 18.04 -1.34 -7.01
CA GLN A 172 18.74 -0.29 -6.28
C GLN A 172 17.91 0.28 -5.12
N ALA A 173 16.61 0.07 -5.12
CA ALA A 173 15.68 0.56 -4.10
C ALA A 173 14.68 -0.53 -3.70
N PRO A 174 14.29 -0.58 -2.43
CA PRO A 174 13.25 -1.50 -1.98
C PRO A 174 11.87 -1.07 -2.50
N ILE A 175 11.03 -2.04 -2.84
CA ILE A 175 9.63 -1.83 -3.22
C ILE A 175 8.72 -1.67 -1.99
N SER A 176 9.13 -2.21 -0.85
CA SER A 176 8.41 -2.19 0.43
C SER A 176 9.43 -2.11 1.58
N PRO A 177 9.06 -1.44 2.69
CA PRO A 177 7.86 -0.65 2.92
C PRO A 177 7.86 0.68 2.15
N ASN A 178 6.68 1.19 1.83
CA ASN A 178 6.52 2.52 1.24
C ASN A 178 6.10 3.54 2.32
N PRO A 179 7.05 4.33 2.89
CA PRO A 179 6.77 5.20 4.02
C PRO A 179 5.76 6.31 3.67
N LEU A 180 5.76 6.79 2.42
CA LEU A 180 4.84 7.83 1.99
C LEU A 180 3.39 7.31 1.95
N ARG A 181 3.18 6.12 1.39
CA ARG A 181 1.84 5.48 1.34
C ARG A 181 1.33 5.17 2.74
N ASN A 182 2.19 4.63 3.60
CA ASN A 182 1.83 4.28 4.97
C ASN A 182 1.52 5.53 5.80
N ALA A 183 2.30 6.61 5.67
CA ALA A 183 2.03 7.89 6.32
C ALA A 183 0.71 8.52 5.85
N PHE A 184 0.41 8.44 4.55
CA PHE A 184 -0.86 8.95 4.00
C PHE A 184 -2.07 8.17 4.54
N LEU A 185 -2.00 6.84 4.58
CA LEU A 185 -3.06 6.01 5.17
C LEU A 185 -3.21 6.27 6.67
N ALA A 186 -2.09 6.42 7.39
CA ALA A 186 -2.09 6.77 8.80
C ALA A 186 -2.68 8.16 9.06
N LEU A 187 -2.45 9.13 8.16
CA LEU A 187 -3.04 10.47 8.24
C LEU A 187 -4.57 10.39 8.12
N ILE A 188 -5.08 9.65 7.15
CA ILE A 188 -6.54 9.46 6.98
C ILE A 188 -7.14 8.82 8.23
N LEU A 189 -6.54 7.74 8.71
CA LEU A 189 -6.97 7.06 9.92
C LEU A 189 -6.91 7.99 11.15
N GLY A 190 -5.82 8.76 11.28
CA GLY A 190 -5.61 9.73 12.34
C GLY A 190 -6.67 10.83 12.35
N VAL A 191 -7.09 11.34 11.18
CA VAL A 191 -8.19 12.31 11.06
C VAL A 191 -9.51 11.72 11.55
N VAL A 192 -9.82 10.49 11.15
CA VAL A 192 -11.06 9.81 11.59
C VAL A 192 -11.06 9.61 13.11
N LEU A 193 -9.93 9.13 13.66
CA LEU A 193 -9.80 8.93 15.12
C LEU A 193 -9.84 10.26 15.90
N ALA A 194 -9.18 11.30 15.39
CA ALA A 194 -9.20 12.63 16.01
C ALA A 194 -10.61 13.25 15.99
N ALA A 195 -11.36 13.08 14.90
CA ALA A 195 -12.75 13.51 14.82
C ALA A 195 -13.63 12.76 15.83
N GLY A 196 -13.50 11.42 15.89
CA GLY A 196 -14.22 10.59 16.85
C GLY A 196 -13.90 10.97 18.30
N LEU A 197 -12.61 11.16 18.62
CA LEU A 197 -12.19 11.59 19.95
C LEU A 197 -12.71 13.00 20.30
N THR A 198 -12.68 13.92 19.33
CA THR A 198 -13.20 15.28 19.54
C THR A 198 -14.69 15.24 19.83
N PHE A 199 -15.44 14.44 19.09
CA PHE A 199 -16.87 14.25 19.33
C PHE A 199 -17.14 13.62 20.70
N LEU A 200 -16.36 12.62 21.08
CA LEU A 200 -16.46 11.97 22.38
C LEU A 200 -16.16 12.94 23.54
N LEU A 201 -15.09 13.74 23.41
CA LEU A 201 -14.73 14.76 24.40
C LEU A 201 -15.79 15.87 24.49
N GLU A 202 -16.45 16.21 23.39
CA GLU A 202 -17.55 17.16 23.38
C GLU A 202 -18.82 16.57 24.03
N TYR A 203 -19.08 15.29 23.81
CA TYR A 203 -20.22 14.60 24.43
C TYR A 203 -20.10 14.49 25.96
N PHE A 204 -18.87 14.35 26.49
CA PHE A 204 -18.62 14.31 27.95
C PHE A 204 -18.37 15.68 28.57
N ASP A 205 -18.38 16.75 27.77
CA ASP A 205 -18.14 18.11 28.27
C ASP A 205 -19.48 18.76 28.70
N ASP A 206 -19.96 18.43 29.88
CA ASP A 206 -21.18 18.98 30.52
C ASP A 206 -21.02 20.44 30.98
N SER A 207 -19.99 21.17 30.50
CA SER A 207 -19.76 22.55 30.88
C SER A 207 -20.79 23.47 30.26
N TRP A 208 -21.55 24.14 31.08
CA TRP A 208 -22.51 25.21 30.72
C TRP A 208 -21.75 26.37 30.04
N ARG A 209 -22.07 26.68 28.77
CA ARG A 209 -21.21 27.51 27.92
C ARG A 209 -21.71 28.92 27.68
N SER A 210 -22.97 29.17 27.92
CA SER A 210 -23.54 30.53 27.77
C SER A 210 -24.58 30.85 28.83
N ALA A 211 -24.79 32.14 29.08
CA ALA A 211 -25.82 32.61 29.97
C ALA A 211 -27.22 32.23 29.44
N GLU A 212 -27.38 32.22 28.11
CA GLU A 212 -28.63 31.82 27.45
C GLU A 212 -28.95 30.33 27.65
N GLU A 213 -27.95 29.48 27.68
CA GLU A 213 -28.11 28.02 27.91
C GLU A 213 -28.54 27.77 29.37
N VAL A 214 -27.96 28.49 30.31
CA VAL A 214 -28.34 28.45 31.72
C VAL A 214 -29.77 28.96 31.91
N GLU A 215 -30.17 30.05 31.24
CA GLU A 215 -31.54 30.57 31.25
C GLU A 215 -32.55 29.59 30.68
N SER A 216 -32.23 28.94 29.55
CA SER A 216 -33.14 28.02 28.88
C SER A 216 -33.43 26.76 29.71
N ILE A 217 -32.47 26.31 30.51
CA ILE A 217 -32.58 25.06 31.29
C ILE A 217 -33.06 25.35 32.72
N SER A 218 -32.58 26.42 33.33
CA SER A 218 -32.98 26.79 34.71
C SER A 218 -34.33 27.50 34.78
N GLY A 219 -34.79 28.12 33.70
CA GLY A 219 -35.99 28.95 33.65
C GLY A 219 -35.85 30.28 34.43
N LEU A 220 -34.64 30.63 34.85
CA LEU A 220 -34.35 31.83 35.63
C LEU A 220 -33.44 32.76 34.79
N PRO A 221 -33.72 34.08 34.74
CA PRO A 221 -32.89 35.04 34.03
C PRO A 221 -31.48 35.15 34.65
N ALA A 222 -30.44 35.15 33.82
CA ALA A 222 -29.07 35.36 34.25
C ALA A 222 -28.92 36.83 34.75
N LEU A 223 -28.73 37.03 36.04
CA LEU A 223 -28.68 38.36 36.63
C LEU A 223 -27.37 39.10 36.37
N THR A 224 -26.28 38.38 36.12
CA THR A 224 -24.98 38.97 35.80
C THR A 224 -24.03 37.94 35.19
N VAL A 225 -23.12 38.39 34.32
CA VAL A 225 -22.01 37.62 33.77
C VAL A 225 -20.72 38.20 34.37
N VAL A 226 -19.94 37.35 35.04
CA VAL A 226 -18.62 37.72 35.55
C VAL A 226 -17.58 37.44 34.47
N PRO A 227 -16.96 38.48 33.88
CA PRO A 227 -15.95 38.27 32.86
C PRO A 227 -14.69 37.64 33.44
N GLU A 228 -14.06 36.75 32.69
CA GLU A 228 -12.78 36.13 33.07
C GLU A 228 -11.68 37.21 33.06
N PHE A 229 -11.13 37.54 34.21
CA PHE A 229 -10.00 38.46 34.35
C PHE A 229 -8.70 37.70 34.11
N GLN A 230 -8.01 38.00 33.02
CA GLN A 230 -6.63 37.57 32.85
C GLN A 230 -5.75 38.35 33.86
N VAL A 231 -5.32 37.69 34.93
CA VAL A 231 -4.32 38.22 35.82
C VAL A 231 -3.00 38.34 35.05
N PRO A 232 -2.47 39.55 34.82
CA PRO A 232 -1.21 39.71 34.12
C PRO A 232 -0.10 38.97 34.91
N LYS A 233 0.59 38.05 34.29
CA LYS A 233 1.74 37.37 34.89
C LYS A 233 2.72 38.42 35.37
N SER A 234 2.82 38.60 36.69
CA SER A 234 3.79 39.50 37.34
C SER A 234 5.17 39.16 36.80
N GLU A 235 5.80 40.11 36.09
CA GLU A 235 7.21 40.06 35.71
C GLU A 235 8.04 39.91 36.97
N LYS A 236 8.61 38.74 37.22
CA LYS A 236 9.65 38.52 38.24
C LYS A 236 10.86 39.34 37.86
N LYS A 237 10.89 40.60 38.31
CA LYS A 237 12.03 41.53 38.21
C LYS A 237 13.27 40.82 38.73
N ARG A 238 14.17 40.43 37.80
CA ARG A 238 15.54 39.96 38.10
C ARG A 238 16.26 41.06 38.86
N ARG A 239 16.28 41.03 40.18
CA ARG A 239 17.31 41.68 40.98
C ARG A 239 18.55 40.77 40.96
N ARG A 240 19.50 41.05 40.06
CA ARG A 240 20.90 40.72 40.26
C ARG A 240 21.58 41.93 40.90
N LYS A 241 22.09 41.74 42.06
CA LYS A 241 23.26 42.42 42.56
C LYS A 241 24.44 41.45 42.46
#